data_df3e5714df3ef25e45630f1841707951
#
_entry.id   df3e5714df3ef25e45630f1841707951
#
_cell.length_a   1.000
_cell.length_b   1.000
_cell.length_c   1.000
_cell.angle_alpha   90.00
_cell.angle_beta   90.00
_cell.angle_gamma   90.00
#
_symmetry.space_group_name_H-M   'P 1'
#
loop_
_entity.id
_entity.type
_entity.pdbx_description
1 polymer ?
#
loop_
_entity_poly.entity_id
_entity_poly.type
_entity_poly.pdbx_seq_one_letter_code
_entity_poly.pdbx_strand_id
1 'polypeptide(L)'
;MSTRLKICGNRRPEDVQYLNEFLPDFAGFICSKPYWRYVAPEDFQSLVRGMRGEIGRVGVFVNPAIEEIAAYSPFLDVIQLHGTEDAEQIARIRSYFPDVQIWKAARVQTAQDIAQADALPVDRLVLDSFSAQSVGGTGELAPWDIIAQNRPEKPFLLAGGITPENVCQAVADVQPWGVDCSSGVETDKCKDRLKIRALAETVKGGAPHGI
;
A
#
# COMPACT_ATOMS: atom_id res chain seq x y z
N MET A 1 -7.02 -10.84 -14.80
CA MET A 1 -7.39 -10.69 -13.37
C MET A 1 -7.63 -9.22 -13.12
N SER A 2 -8.60 -8.83 -12.30
CA SER A 2 -8.83 -7.41 -11.97
C SER A 2 -7.72 -6.90 -11.05
N THR A 3 -7.24 -5.67 -11.27
CA THR A 3 -6.25 -4.99 -10.43
C THR A 3 -6.83 -4.77 -9.03
N ARG A 4 -6.05 -5.09 -7.98
CA ARG A 4 -6.44 -4.87 -6.58
C ARG A 4 -6.23 -3.41 -6.18
N LEU A 5 -7.07 -2.92 -5.26
CA LEU A 5 -6.99 -1.55 -4.75
C LEU A 5 -6.73 -1.55 -3.24
N LYS A 6 -5.69 -0.84 -2.82
CA LYS A 6 -5.43 -0.52 -1.41
C LYS A 6 -5.55 1.00 -1.20
N ILE A 7 -6.28 1.40 -0.16
CA ILE A 7 -6.34 2.79 0.31
C ILE A 7 -5.58 2.86 1.63
N CYS A 8 -4.48 3.62 1.67
CA CYS A 8 -3.55 3.67 2.80
C CYS A 8 -3.64 4.98 3.59
N GLY A 9 -3.31 4.92 4.88
CA GLY A 9 -3.28 6.09 5.77
C GLY A 9 -4.65 6.52 6.27
N ASN A 10 -5.56 5.57 6.46
CA ASN A 10 -6.87 5.80 7.07
C ASN A 10 -6.70 6.02 8.59
N ARG A 11 -7.45 6.95 9.19
CA ARG A 11 -7.30 7.30 10.60
C ARG A 11 -8.56 7.83 11.26
N ARG A 12 -9.65 8.07 10.52
CA ARG A 12 -10.88 8.67 11.02
C ARG A 12 -12.07 7.74 10.78
N PRO A 13 -13.14 7.86 11.58
CA PRO A 13 -14.38 7.12 11.32
C PRO A 13 -14.97 7.38 9.93
N GLU A 14 -14.87 8.61 9.40
CA GLU A 14 -15.33 8.97 8.05
C GLU A 14 -14.54 8.20 6.98
N ASP A 15 -13.24 7.99 7.19
CA ASP A 15 -12.42 7.20 6.26
C ASP A 15 -12.97 5.78 6.15
N VAL A 16 -13.37 5.16 7.29
CA VAL A 16 -14.00 3.83 7.33
C VAL A 16 -15.35 3.82 6.61
N GLN A 17 -16.16 4.88 6.74
CA GLN A 17 -17.43 4.98 5.99
C GLN A 17 -17.18 4.97 4.47
N TYR A 18 -16.18 5.69 3.99
CA TYR A 18 -15.81 5.71 2.57
C TYR A 18 -15.28 4.35 2.11
N LEU A 19 -14.45 3.67 2.93
CA LEU A 19 -14.00 2.32 2.63
C LEU A 19 -15.18 1.34 2.50
N ASN A 20 -16.14 1.41 3.41
CA ASN A 20 -17.33 0.55 3.38
C ASN A 20 -18.26 0.84 2.20
N GLU A 21 -18.26 2.06 1.68
CA GLU A 21 -19.06 2.46 0.52
C GLU A 21 -18.43 1.97 -0.78
N PHE A 22 -17.10 2.13 -0.94
CA PHE A 22 -16.41 1.86 -2.21
C PHE A 22 -15.67 0.52 -2.26
N LEU A 23 -15.54 -0.17 -1.13
CA LEU A 23 -15.04 -1.52 -0.98
C LEU A 23 -13.69 -1.75 -1.68
N PRO A 24 -12.60 -1.01 -1.35
CA PRO A 24 -11.28 -1.39 -1.80
C PRO A 24 -10.94 -2.79 -1.28
N ASP A 25 -9.99 -3.48 -1.91
CA ASP A 25 -9.57 -4.80 -1.46
C ASP A 25 -8.83 -4.73 -0.10
N PHE A 26 -8.11 -3.61 0.15
CA PHE A 26 -7.33 -3.43 1.37
C PHE A 26 -7.42 -2.00 1.91
N ALA A 27 -7.37 -1.88 3.24
CA ALA A 27 -7.28 -0.63 3.96
C ALA A 27 -6.01 -0.59 4.82
N GLY A 28 -5.15 0.40 4.61
CA GLY A 28 -3.91 0.59 5.35
C GLY A 28 -4.04 1.61 6.47
N PHE A 29 -3.45 1.30 7.64
CA PHE A 29 -3.37 2.14 8.82
C PHE A 29 -1.92 2.26 9.26
N ILE A 30 -1.46 3.47 9.58
CA ILE A 30 -0.08 3.70 10.00
C ILE A 30 0.03 3.41 11.50
N CYS A 31 0.78 2.37 11.86
CA CYS A 31 0.94 1.88 13.21
C CYS A 31 2.27 2.31 13.87
N SER A 32 3.00 3.25 13.27
CA SER A 32 4.28 3.75 13.77
C SER A 32 4.19 5.20 14.22
N LYS A 33 4.50 5.46 15.50
CA LYS A 33 4.30 6.74 16.20
C LYS A 33 4.89 8.00 15.56
N PRO A 34 6.08 8.01 14.93
CA PRO A 34 6.65 9.24 14.39
C PRO A 34 5.88 9.86 13.22
N TYR A 35 4.91 9.14 12.67
CA TYR A 35 4.22 9.57 11.45
C TYR A 35 2.89 10.26 11.78
N TRP A 36 2.59 11.36 11.09
CA TRP A 36 1.41 12.19 11.36
C TRP A 36 0.06 11.48 11.12
N ARG A 37 0.07 10.38 10.35
CA ARG A 37 -1.10 9.51 10.15
C ARG A 37 -1.17 8.35 11.16
N TYR A 38 -0.37 8.40 12.22
CA TYR A 38 -0.35 7.35 13.24
C TYR A 38 -1.74 7.15 13.84
N VAL A 39 -2.11 5.89 14.01
CA VAL A 39 -3.34 5.44 14.67
C VAL A 39 -2.92 4.56 15.86
N ALA A 40 -3.32 4.95 17.07
CA ALA A 40 -3.04 4.17 18.27
C ALA A 40 -3.81 2.84 18.28
N PRO A 41 -3.36 1.80 19.02
CA PRO A 41 -4.01 0.49 19.03
C PRO A 41 -5.49 0.54 19.36
N GLU A 42 -5.90 1.36 20.31
CA GLU A 42 -7.29 1.52 20.77
C GLU A 42 -8.17 2.13 19.67
N ASP A 43 -7.64 3.17 19.00
CA ASP A 43 -8.32 3.83 17.89
C ASP A 43 -8.42 2.88 16.69
N PHE A 44 -7.34 2.15 16.38
CA PHE A 44 -7.32 1.15 15.33
C PHE A 44 -8.40 0.08 15.53
N GLN A 45 -8.50 -0.49 16.76
CA GLN A 45 -9.54 -1.47 17.07
C GLN A 45 -10.95 -0.91 16.85
N SER A 46 -11.17 0.35 17.24
CA SER A 46 -12.46 1.02 17.06
C SER A 46 -12.79 1.20 15.58
N LEU A 47 -11.82 1.61 14.76
CA LEU A 47 -11.97 1.79 13.32
C LEU A 47 -12.26 0.47 12.60
N VAL A 48 -11.46 -0.58 12.86
CA VAL A 48 -11.60 -1.85 12.15
C VAL A 48 -12.85 -2.62 12.50
N ARG A 49 -13.41 -2.44 13.72
CA ARG A 49 -14.73 -2.99 14.07
C ARG A 49 -15.86 -2.42 13.23
N GLY A 50 -15.71 -1.20 12.73
CA GLY A 50 -16.66 -0.56 11.83
C GLY A 50 -16.49 -0.91 10.37
N MET A 51 -15.41 -1.64 10.01
CA MET A 51 -15.13 -2.02 8.63
C MET A 51 -15.91 -3.27 8.23
N ARG A 52 -16.27 -3.32 6.94
CA ARG A 52 -16.82 -4.54 6.32
C ARG A 52 -15.75 -5.64 6.25
N GLY A 53 -16.18 -6.88 6.48
CA GLY A 53 -15.29 -8.04 6.59
C GLY A 53 -14.55 -8.40 5.30
N GLU A 54 -15.01 -7.93 4.15
CA GLU A 54 -14.39 -8.18 2.85
C GLU A 54 -13.12 -7.34 2.63
N ILE A 55 -12.90 -6.27 3.39
CA ILE A 55 -11.76 -5.36 3.24
C ILE A 55 -10.61 -5.84 4.11
N GLY A 56 -9.50 -6.24 3.50
CA GLY A 56 -8.29 -6.67 4.20
C GLY A 56 -7.64 -5.52 5.00
N ARG A 57 -7.31 -5.77 6.27
CA ARG A 57 -6.77 -4.80 7.22
C ARG A 57 -5.26 -4.86 7.25
N VAL A 58 -4.61 -3.77 6.83
CA VAL A 58 -3.14 -3.68 6.70
C VAL A 58 -2.59 -2.73 7.75
N GLY A 59 -1.80 -3.23 8.69
CA GLY A 59 -0.99 -2.40 9.59
C GLY A 59 0.35 -2.07 8.94
N VAL A 60 0.67 -0.78 8.85
CA VAL A 60 1.94 -0.30 8.29
C VAL A 60 2.89 0.07 9.41
N PHE A 61 4.04 -0.61 9.45
CA PHE A 61 5.05 -0.48 10.50
C PHE A 61 6.40 -0.07 9.91
N VAL A 62 7.21 0.60 10.70
CA VAL A 62 8.58 1.01 10.36
C VAL A 62 9.53 0.54 11.46
N ASN A 63 10.34 -0.46 11.18
CA ASN A 63 11.30 -1.08 12.11
C ASN A 63 10.66 -1.42 13.49
N PRO A 64 9.52 -2.13 13.53
CA PRO A 64 8.77 -2.34 14.75
C PRO A 64 9.44 -3.37 15.67
N ALA A 65 9.23 -3.19 16.99
CA ALA A 65 9.38 -4.29 17.95
C ALA A 65 8.22 -5.28 17.81
N ILE A 66 8.41 -6.53 18.26
CA ILE A 66 7.35 -7.56 18.22
C ILE A 66 6.12 -7.12 19.02
N GLU A 67 6.33 -6.48 20.17
CA GLU A 67 5.28 -6.00 21.06
C GLU A 67 4.43 -4.90 20.41
N GLU A 68 5.02 -4.08 19.54
CA GLU A 68 4.29 -3.05 18.80
C GLU A 68 3.35 -3.69 17.78
N ILE A 69 3.78 -4.74 17.07
CA ILE A 69 2.91 -5.48 16.14
C ILE A 69 1.82 -6.22 16.93
N ALA A 70 2.18 -6.85 18.06
CA ALA A 70 1.26 -7.64 18.88
C ALA A 70 0.03 -6.85 19.35
N ALA A 71 0.18 -5.52 19.59
CA ALA A 71 -0.94 -4.66 19.97
C ALA A 71 -2.02 -4.51 18.87
N TYR A 72 -1.69 -4.77 17.62
CA TYR A 72 -2.58 -4.66 16.46
C TYR A 72 -2.95 -6.02 15.85
N SER A 73 -2.07 -7.02 15.98
CA SER A 73 -2.12 -8.30 15.25
C SER A 73 -3.44 -9.06 15.33
N PRO A 74 -4.23 -9.03 16.44
CA PRO A 74 -5.52 -9.74 16.50
C PRO A 74 -6.55 -9.24 15.48
N PHE A 75 -6.31 -8.08 14.89
CA PHE A 75 -7.23 -7.43 13.95
C PHE A 75 -6.62 -7.23 12.55
N LEU A 76 -5.40 -7.72 12.32
CA LEU A 76 -4.69 -7.56 11.05
C LEU A 76 -4.80 -8.80 10.17
N ASP A 77 -4.97 -8.57 8.89
CA ASP A 77 -4.80 -9.56 7.84
C ASP A 77 -3.39 -9.49 7.23
N VAL A 78 -2.74 -8.30 7.32
CA VAL A 78 -1.43 -8.03 6.74
C VAL A 78 -0.60 -7.12 7.65
N ILE A 79 0.66 -7.49 7.86
CA ILE A 79 1.74 -6.66 8.41
C ILE A 79 2.54 -6.13 7.23
N GLN A 80 2.47 -4.82 6.96
CA GLN A 80 3.29 -4.16 5.95
C GLN A 80 4.50 -3.50 6.61
N LEU A 81 5.69 -3.96 6.27
CA LEU A 81 6.97 -3.44 6.76
C LEU A 81 7.49 -2.35 5.79
N HIS A 82 7.70 -1.15 6.30
CA HIS A 82 8.07 0.03 5.50
C HIS A 82 9.37 0.70 6.00
N GLY A 83 10.16 -0.02 6.77
CA GLY A 83 11.49 0.39 7.26
C GLY A 83 12.62 -0.30 6.50
N THR A 84 13.68 -0.60 7.22
CA THR A 84 14.90 -1.26 6.73
C THR A 84 15.00 -2.72 7.22
N GLU A 85 13.85 -3.33 7.53
CA GLU A 85 13.77 -4.69 8.06
C GLU A 85 14.44 -5.69 7.10
N ASP A 86 15.40 -6.44 7.62
CA ASP A 86 16.13 -7.48 6.90
C ASP A 86 15.43 -8.86 6.95
N ALA A 87 16.02 -9.84 6.29
CA ALA A 87 15.45 -11.19 6.20
C ALA A 87 15.34 -11.88 7.58
N GLU A 88 16.27 -11.63 8.50
CA GLU A 88 16.25 -12.21 9.85
C GLU A 88 15.10 -11.62 10.68
N GLN A 89 14.96 -10.30 10.66
CA GLN A 89 13.86 -9.59 11.31
C GLN A 89 12.49 -10.05 10.76
N ILE A 90 12.36 -10.17 9.44
CA ILE A 90 11.14 -10.65 8.79
C ILE A 90 10.83 -12.09 9.21
N ALA A 91 11.82 -12.98 9.21
CA ALA A 91 11.64 -14.36 9.66
C ALA A 91 11.21 -14.42 11.13
N ARG A 92 11.79 -13.58 11.98
CA ARG A 92 11.38 -13.44 13.38
C ARG A 92 9.93 -12.97 13.51
N ILE A 93 9.52 -11.93 12.79
CA ILE A 93 8.13 -11.46 12.79
C ILE A 93 7.19 -12.60 12.36
N ARG A 94 7.50 -13.32 11.28
CA ARG A 94 6.70 -14.46 10.82
C ARG A 94 6.55 -15.56 11.86
N SER A 95 7.59 -15.83 12.67
CA SER A 95 7.51 -16.83 13.73
C SER A 95 6.51 -16.48 14.85
N TYR A 96 6.30 -15.20 15.11
CA TYR A 96 5.31 -14.72 16.09
C TYR A 96 3.90 -14.59 15.50
N PHE A 97 3.79 -14.31 14.19
CA PHE A 97 2.52 -14.05 13.51
C PHE A 97 2.37 -14.93 12.25
N PRO A 98 2.29 -16.26 12.40
CA PRO A 98 2.33 -17.20 11.27
C PRO A 98 1.12 -17.11 10.34
N ASP A 99 -0.04 -16.67 10.87
CA ASP A 99 -1.29 -16.61 10.13
C ASP A 99 -1.52 -15.25 9.44
N VAL A 100 -0.63 -14.27 9.64
CA VAL A 100 -0.74 -12.93 9.07
C VAL A 100 0.22 -12.79 7.90
N GLN A 101 -0.24 -12.25 6.78
CA GLN A 101 0.64 -11.99 5.64
C GLN A 101 1.67 -10.90 5.97
N ILE A 102 2.88 -11.03 5.45
CA ILE A 102 3.92 -10.02 5.58
C ILE A 102 4.21 -9.43 4.21
N TRP A 103 4.01 -8.13 4.07
CA TRP A 103 4.33 -7.37 2.87
C TRP A 103 5.52 -6.45 3.14
N LYS A 104 6.41 -6.27 2.15
CA LYS A 104 7.53 -5.34 2.25
C LYS A 104 7.34 -4.17 1.32
N ALA A 105 7.35 -2.97 1.86
CA ALA A 105 7.45 -1.75 1.07
C ALA A 105 8.92 -1.45 0.75
N ALA A 106 9.20 -1.17 -0.51
CA ALA A 106 10.51 -0.80 -1.01
C ALA A 106 10.42 0.46 -1.86
N ARG A 107 11.29 1.43 -1.58
CA ARG A 107 11.44 2.61 -2.42
C ARG A 107 12.30 2.26 -3.62
N VAL A 108 11.75 2.44 -4.82
CA VAL A 108 12.42 2.07 -6.08
C VAL A 108 13.07 3.30 -6.70
N GLN A 109 14.39 3.22 -6.86
CA GLN A 109 15.19 4.16 -7.63
C GLN A 109 15.97 3.43 -8.73
N THR A 110 16.28 2.16 -8.53
CA THR A 110 17.07 1.32 -9.42
C THR A 110 16.48 -0.09 -9.52
N ALA A 111 16.89 -0.85 -10.54
CA ALA A 111 16.57 -2.28 -10.65
C ALA A 111 17.09 -3.10 -9.46
N GLN A 112 18.20 -2.68 -8.85
CA GLN A 112 18.78 -3.33 -7.68
C GLN A 112 17.86 -3.27 -6.46
N ASP A 113 17.13 -2.17 -6.26
CA ASP A 113 16.17 -2.03 -5.15
C ASP A 113 15.05 -3.06 -5.26
N ILE A 114 14.58 -3.31 -6.49
CA ILE A 114 13.55 -4.31 -6.77
C ILE A 114 14.09 -5.72 -6.47
N ALA A 115 15.29 -6.05 -6.98
CA ALA A 115 15.90 -7.36 -6.79
C ALA A 115 16.17 -7.64 -5.30
N GLN A 116 16.62 -6.66 -4.54
CA GLN A 116 16.83 -6.80 -3.09
C GLN A 116 15.52 -7.03 -2.34
N ALA A 117 14.46 -6.29 -2.69
CA ALA A 117 13.16 -6.48 -2.07
C ALA A 117 12.55 -7.84 -2.41
N ASP A 118 12.71 -8.30 -3.66
CA ASP A 118 12.18 -9.56 -4.13
C ASP A 118 12.86 -10.78 -3.50
N ALA A 119 14.13 -10.64 -3.09
CA ALA A 119 14.86 -11.67 -2.36
C ALA A 119 14.40 -11.87 -0.90
N LEU A 120 13.63 -10.94 -0.32
CA LEU A 120 13.17 -11.03 1.08
C LEU A 120 12.07 -12.09 1.25
N PRO A 121 11.99 -12.77 2.44
CA PRO A 121 11.01 -13.83 2.70
C PRO A 121 9.62 -13.26 3.05
N VAL A 122 9.02 -12.51 2.12
CA VAL A 122 7.71 -11.87 2.26
C VAL A 122 6.70 -12.39 1.24
N ASP A 123 5.43 -12.19 1.50
CA ASP A 123 4.34 -12.69 0.64
C ASP A 123 4.09 -11.77 -0.56
N ARG A 124 4.28 -10.45 -0.39
CA ARG A 124 4.12 -9.44 -1.47
C ARG A 124 5.02 -8.24 -1.24
N LEU A 125 5.16 -7.47 -2.31
CA LEU A 125 5.87 -6.19 -2.29
C LEU A 125 4.88 -5.02 -2.43
N VAL A 126 5.28 -3.86 -1.88
CA VAL A 126 4.70 -2.56 -2.20
C VAL A 126 5.83 -1.72 -2.77
N LEU A 127 5.85 -1.50 -4.08
CA LEU A 127 6.90 -0.76 -4.76
C LEU A 127 6.51 0.71 -4.83
N ASP A 128 7.21 1.54 -4.03
CA ASP A 128 6.99 2.99 -3.98
C ASP A 128 7.90 3.69 -4.99
N SER A 129 7.30 4.17 -6.07
CA SER A 129 7.97 4.86 -7.17
C SER A 129 8.09 6.38 -6.96
N PHE A 130 7.69 6.91 -5.79
CA PHE A 130 7.73 8.36 -5.55
C PHE A 130 9.17 8.87 -5.46
N SER A 131 9.57 9.62 -6.49
CA SER A 131 10.78 10.44 -6.50
C SER A 131 10.35 11.91 -6.42
N ALA A 132 10.79 12.63 -5.38
CA ALA A 132 10.56 14.08 -5.25
C ALA A 132 11.25 14.90 -6.36
N GLN A 133 12.00 14.26 -7.27
CA GLN A 133 12.85 14.87 -8.30
C GLN A 133 12.51 14.47 -9.74
N SER A 134 11.44 13.72 -10.00
CA SER A 134 11.03 13.41 -11.37
C SER A 134 10.36 14.62 -12.04
N VAL A 135 11.16 15.66 -12.31
CA VAL A 135 10.83 16.66 -13.31
C VAL A 135 11.31 16.08 -14.64
N GLY A 136 10.40 15.80 -15.57
CA GLY A 136 10.72 15.24 -16.88
C GLY A 136 11.78 16.07 -17.62
N GLY A 137 12.65 15.38 -18.36
CA GLY A 137 13.63 16.00 -19.25
C GLY A 137 15.09 15.62 -19.02
N THR A 138 15.42 14.79 -18.02
CA THR A 138 16.82 14.38 -17.74
C THR A 138 17.29 13.16 -18.54
N GLY A 139 16.41 12.48 -19.29
CA GLY A 139 16.75 11.22 -19.97
C GLY A 139 16.83 10.02 -19.04
N GLU A 140 16.59 10.19 -17.75
CA GLU A 140 16.47 9.08 -16.79
C GLU A 140 15.07 8.45 -16.89
N LEU A 141 15.01 7.12 -16.80
CA LEU A 141 13.76 6.38 -16.82
C LEU A 141 12.87 6.83 -15.65
N ALA A 142 11.60 7.07 -15.92
CA ALA A 142 10.64 7.27 -14.86
C ALA A 142 10.60 6.03 -13.95
N PRO A 143 10.33 6.16 -12.63
CA PRO A 143 10.29 5.02 -11.71
C PRO A 143 9.35 3.89 -12.16
N TRP A 144 8.29 4.18 -12.88
CA TRP A 144 7.39 3.16 -13.45
C TRP A 144 8.07 2.35 -14.55
N ASP A 145 8.88 2.99 -15.42
CA ASP A 145 9.64 2.30 -16.47
C ASP A 145 10.65 1.34 -15.86
N ILE A 146 11.31 1.74 -14.76
CA ILE A 146 12.24 0.87 -14.03
C ILE A 146 11.51 -0.38 -13.52
N ILE A 147 10.32 -0.22 -12.91
CA ILE A 147 9.53 -1.34 -12.39
C ILE A 147 9.03 -2.22 -13.54
N ALA A 148 8.52 -1.62 -14.63
CA ALA A 148 7.99 -2.34 -15.77
C ALA A 148 9.06 -3.22 -16.45
N GLN A 149 10.30 -2.72 -16.53
CA GLN A 149 11.43 -3.44 -17.14
C GLN A 149 12.10 -4.46 -16.22
N ASN A 150 11.93 -4.34 -14.91
CA ASN A 150 12.57 -5.18 -13.89
C ASN A 150 11.55 -5.76 -12.91
N ARG A 151 10.50 -6.36 -13.43
CA ARG A 151 9.39 -6.88 -12.62
C ARG A 151 9.88 -7.93 -11.62
N PRO A 152 9.46 -7.84 -10.33
CA PRO A 152 9.76 -8.90 -9.37
C PRO A 152 8.96 -10.18 -9.69
N GLU A 153 9.43 -11.32 -9.18
CA GLU A 153 8.68 -12.59 -9.23
C GLU A 153 7.46 -12.57 -8.29
N LYS A 154 7.61 -11.90 -7.14
CA LYS A 154 6.51 -11.74 -6.18
C LYS A 154 5.40 -10.82 -6.68
N PRO A 155 4.14 -11.12 -6.35
CA PRO A 155 3.05 -10.16 -6.60
C PRO A 155 3.31 -8.85 -5.86
N PHE A 156 3.04 -7.72 -6.53
CA PHE A 156 3.32 -6.41 -5.95
C PHE A 156 2.19 -5.39 -6.19
N LEU A 157 2.09 -4.45 -5.25
CA LEU A 157 1.31 -3.24 -5.41
C LEU A 157 2.23 -2.11 -5.86
N LEU A 158 1.76 -1.33 -6.83
CA LEU A 158 2.41 -0.08 -7.24
C LEU A 158 1.92 1.05 -6.34
N ALA A 159 2.85 1.73 -5.70
CA ALA A 159 2.62 2.89 -4.84
C ALA A 159 3.42 4.10 -5.34
N GLY A 160 3.24 5.25 -4.68
CA GLY A 160 3.95 6.47 -5.03
C GLY A 160 3.25 7.30 -6.09
N GLY A 161 2.54 8.35 -5.65
CA GLY A 161 1.90 9.32 -6.55
C GLY A 161 0.69 8.80 -7.33
N ILE A 162 0.12 7.65 -6.96
CA ILE A 162 -1.12 7.14 -7.59
C ILE A 162 -2.28 8.06 -7.26
N THR A 163 -3.02 8.46 -8.31
CA THR A 163 -4.22 9.30 -8.25
C THR A 163 -5.31 8.75 -9.16
N PRO A 164 -6.57 9.22 -9.04
CA PRO A 164 -7.63 8.84 -9.98
C PRO A 164 -7.30 9.13 -11.45
N GLU A 165 -6.53 10.20 -11.70
CA GLU A 165 -6.21 10.68 -13.04
C GLU A 165 -5.11 9.85 -13.73
N ASN A 166 -4.19 9.25 -12.95
CA ASN A 166 -3.03 8.55 -13.52
C ASN A 166 -3.09 7.01 -13.36
N VAL A 167 -4.02 6.48 -12.56
CA VAL A 167 -4.05 5.04 -12.24
C VAL A 167 -4.24 4.15 -13.46
N CYS A 168 -5.02 4.57 -14.46
CA CYS A 168 -5.19 3.81 -15.71
C CYS A 168 -3.85 3.61 -16.42
N GLN A 169 -3.09 4.69 -16.57
CA GLN A 169 -1.77 4.65 -17.21
C GLN A 169 -0.79 3.80 -16.38
N ALA A 170 -0.76 4.00 -15.05
CA ALA A 170 0.07 3.23 -14.15
C ALA A 170 -0.18 1.71 -14.26
N VAL A 171 -1.45 1.32 -14.31
CA VAL A 171 -1.83 -0.10 -14.46
C VAL A 171 -1.48 -0.64 -15.86
N ALA A 172 -1.69 0.16 -16.90
CA ALA A 172 -1.36 -0.26 -18.28
C ALA A 172 0.14 -0.47 -18.47
N ASP A 173 0.97 0.45 -17.98
CA ASP A 173 2.42 0.42 -18.18
C ASP A 173 3.11 -0.63 -17.29
N VAL A 174 2.71 -0.71 -16.02
CA VAL A 174 3.41 -1.53 -15.02
C VAL A 174 2.75 -2.90 -14.83
N GLN A 175 1.46 -3.04 -15.11
CA GLN A 175 0.68 -4.27 -14.90
C GLN A 175 0.88 -4.87 -13.48
N PRO A 176 0.74 -4.09 -12.40
CA PRO A 176 0.93 -4.59 -11.05
C PRO A 176 -0.21 -5.53 -10.65
N TRP A 177 0.00 -6.34 -9.59
CA TRP A 177 -1.09 -7.09 -8.96
C TRP A 177 -2.16 -6.18 -8.37
N GLY A 178 -1.75 -5.02 -7.87
CA GLY A 178 -2.65 -4.00 -7.33
C GLY A 178 -1.98 -2.63 -7.28
N VAL A 179 -2.75 -1.63 -6.87
CA VAL A 179 -2.27 -0.26 -6.63
C VAL A 179 -2.51 0.14 -5.18
N ASP A 180 -1.58 0.91 -4.61
CA ASP A 180 -1.67 1.46 -3.26
C ASP A 180 -1.71 2.99 -3.33
N CYS A 181 -2.81 3.59 -2.89
CA CYS A 181 -3.01 5.03 -2.93
C CYS A 181 -3.17 5.60 -1.52
N SER A 182 -2.45 6.67 -1.21
CA SER A 182 -2.58 7.39 0.05
C SER A 182 -2.96 8.84 -0.16
N SER A 183 -2.01 9.74 -0.42
CA SER A 183 -2.25 11.17 -0.58
C SER A 183 -3.04 11.53 -1.85
N GLY A 184 -2.99 10.71 -2.90
CA GLY A 184 -3.73 10.92 -4.15
C GLY A 184 -5.25 10.93 -3.99
N VAL A 185 -5.77 10.39 -2.88
CA VAL A 185 -7.20 10.43 -2.53
C VAL A 185 -7.45 11.28 -1.28
N GLU A 186 -6.61 12.30 -1.04
CA GLU A 186 -6.77 13.25 0.07
C GLU A 186 -7.06 14.67 -0.44
N THR A 187 -7.81 15.42 0.37
CA THR A 187 -7.95 16.88 0.31
C THR A 187 -7.69 17.38 1.72
N ASP A 188 -6.82 18.38 1.87
CA ASP A 188 -6.43 18.96 3.17
C ASP A 188 -5.98 17.90 4.20
N LYS A 189 -5.17 16.93 3.76
CA LYS A 189 -4.66 15.80 4.56
C LYS A 189 -5.76 14.87 5.13
N CYS A 190 -6.96 14.91 4.58
CA CYS A 190 -8.07 14.04 4.92
C CYS A 190 -8.48 13.21 3.70
N LYS A 191 -8.90 11.96 3.91
CA LYS A 191 -9.46 11.16 2.83
C LYS A 191 -10.68 11.87 2.24
N ASP A 192 -10.70 11.93 0.91
CA ASP A 192 -11.74 12.59 0.13
C ASP A 192 -12.64 11.54 -0.52
N ARG A 193 -13.93 11.59 -0.19
CA ARG A 193 -14.91 10.62 -0.66
C ARG A 193 -14.99 10.55 -2.19
N LEU A 194 -14.96 11.70 -2.87
CA LEU A 194 -15.12 11.76 -4.32
C LEU A 194 -13.88 11.21 -5.02
N LYS A 195 -12.68 11.48 -4.48
CA LYS A 195 -11.42 10.93 -5.01
C LYS A 195 -11.32 9.43 -4.81
N ILE A 196 -11.72 8.91 -3.63
CA ILE A 196 -11.78 7.45 -3.38
C ILE A 196 -12.76 6.79 -4.35
N ARG A 197 -13.94 7.39 -4.53
CA ARG A 197 -14.93 6.92 -5.50
C ARG A 197 -14.34 6.83 -6.89
N ALA A 198 -13.80 7.94 -7.40
CA ALA A 198 -13.22 8.00 -8.74
C ALA A 198 -12.12 6.95 -8.94
N LEU A 199 -11.20 6.79 -7.96
CA LEU A 199 -10.15 5.78 -8.01
C LEU A 199 -10.73 4.36 -8.01
N ALA A 200 -11.69 4.06 -7.15
CA ALA A 200 -12.29 2.73 -7.04
C ALA A 200 -13.07 2.35 -8.30
N GLU A 201 -13.85 3.28 -8.87
CA GLU A 201 -14.58 3.07 -10.13
C GLU A 201 -13.61 2.82 -11.28
N THR A 202 -12.52 3.57 -11.38
CA THR A 202 -11.49 3.42 -12.40
C THR A 202 -10.79 2.06 -12.30
N VAL A 203 -10.35 1.66 -11.09
CA VAL A 203 -9.62 0.38 -10.90
C VAL A 203 -10.53 -0.83 -11.11
N LYS A 204 -11.80 -0.77 -10.65
CA LYS A 204 -12.76 -1.88 -10.76
C LYS A 204 -13.45 -1.97 -12.12
N GLY A 205 -13.64 -0.83 -12.77
CA GLY A 205 -14.33 -0.75 -14.07
C GLY A 205 -13.50 -1.26 -15.26
N GLY A 206 -12.19 -1.53 -15.06
CA GLY A 206 -11.26 -1.72 -16.17
C GLY A 206 -11.03 -0.38 -16.92
N ALA A 207 -9.89 -0.22 -17.58
CA ALA A 207 -9.62 0.96 -18.39
C ALA A 207 -10.81 1.23 -19.34
N PRO A 208 -11.23 2.50 -19.54
CA PRO A 208 -12.19 2.81 -20.59
C PRO A 208 -11.62 2.28 -21.90
N HIS A 209 -12.36 1.37 -22.55
CA HIS A 209 -12.02 0.94 -23.89
C HIS A 209 -11.93 2.21 -24.73
N GLY A 210 -10.74 2.45 -25.30
CA GLY A 210 -10.44 3.63 -26.06
C GLY A 210 -11.50 3.90 -27.13
N ILE A 211 -11.87 5.15 -27.21
CA ILE A 211 -12.57 5.74 -28.36
C ILE A 211 -11.51 6.03 -29.42
#